data_7c6fbcc53d9872108ea0138031ae6903
#
_entry.id   7c6fbcc53d9872108ea0138031ae6903
#
_cell.length_a   1.000
_cell.length_b   1.000
_cell.length_c   1.000
_cell.angle_alpha   90.00
_cell.angle_beta   90.00
_cell.angle_gamma   90.00
#
_symmetry.space_group_name_H-M   'P 1'
#
loop_
_entity.id
_entity.type
_entity.pdbx_description
1 polymer ?
#
loop_
_entity_poly.entity_id
_entity_poly.type
_entity_poly.pdbx_seq_one_letter_code
_entity_poly.pdbx_strand_id
1 'polypeptide(L)'
;MNNIKTKVQDIKSLKEITVPINEDIHLFRKELKDSLQSEVRLINILAKYMMMRRGKHIRPFLTIFSAHICGEPTANSFRAAAMIEMLHVATLIHDDVVDEANLRRGWATLHKKWKNKLSVLMGDYILSKSLINMIKLKDFEVLELISGTAEQMSSGEILQIEKNFRKSVSEKLYYDVISRKTASLFSASCELGSMTTTNILKDRKAM
;
A
#
# COMPACT_ATOMS: atom_id res chain seq x y z
N MET A 1 22.94 30.47 28.74
CA MET A 1 22.70 29.07 28.27
C MET A 1 21.22 28.78 28.48
N ASN A 2 20.41 29.03 27.44
CA ASN A 2 18.97 28.83 27.49
C ASN A 2 18.66 27.35 27.16
N ASN A 3 18.11 26.65 28.14
CA ASN A 3 17.54 25.30 27.99
C ASN A 3 16.32 25.35 27.06
N ILE A 4 16.50 25.06 25.79
CA ILE A 4 15.41 24.69 24.92
C ILE A 4 15.05 23.21 25.25
N LYS A 5 14.26 23.03 26.31
CA LYS A 5 13.48 21.80 26.45
C LYS A 5 12.38 21.83 25.39
N THR A 6 12.68 21.27 24.23
CA THR A 6 11.64 20.94 23.24
C THR A 6 10.68 20.00 23.98
N LYS A 7 9.47 20.46 24.31
CA LYS A 7 8.37 19.60 24.72
C LYS A 7 8.19 18.59 23.60
N VAL A 8 8.61 17.35 23.81
CA VAL A 8 8.16 16.22 22.99
C VAL A 8 6.66 16.19 23.21
N GLN A 9 5.90 16.71 22.26
CA GLN A 9 4.43 16.57 22.26
C GLN A 9 4.13 15.09 22.35
N ASP A 10 3.23 14.70 23.23
CA ASP A 10 2.81 13.31 23.41
C ASP A 10 2.49 12.71 22.04
N ILE A 11 3.25 11.67 21.65
CA ILE A 11 3.05 10.98 20.38
C ILE A 11 1.69 10.31 20.48
N LYS A 12 0.70 10.87 19.80
CA LYS A 12 -0.66 10.31 19.73
C LYS A 12 -0.60 8.92 19.11
N SER A 13 -1.38 8.02 19.66
CA SER A 13 -1.53 6.68 19.05
C SER A 13 -2.15 6.78 17.65
N LEU A 14 -1.88 5.81 16.77
CA LEU A 14 -2.50 5.76 15.45
C LEU A 14 -4.05 5.82 15.54
N LYS A 15 -4.62 5.26 16.60
CA LYS A 15 -6.07 5.32 16.85
C LYS A 15 -6.56 6.75 17.06
N GLU A 16 -5.83 7.55 17.83
CA GLU A 16 -6.17 8.95 18.10
C GLU A 16 -6.04 9.80 16.82
N ILE A 17 -4.98 9.57 16.04
CA ILE A 17 -4.75 10.28 14.77
C ILE A 17 -5.88 9.98 13.76
N THR A 18 -6.41 8.77 13.77
CA THR A 18 -7.45 8.36 12.80
C THR A 18 -8.89 8.66 13.26
N VAL A 19 -9.11 9.19 14.46
CA VAL A 19 -10.45 9.58 14.93
C VAL A 19 -11.20 10.49 13.94
N PRO A 20 -10.58 11.54 13.37
CA PRO A 20 -11.28 12.44 12.44
C PRO A 20 -11.77 11.78 11.15
N ILE A 21 -11.15 10.67 10.73
CA ILE A 21 -11.45 9.96 9.48
C ILE A 21 -12.11 8.59 9.70
N ASN A 22 -12.71 8.36 10.86
CA ASN A 22 -13.26 7.03 11.19
C ASN A 22 -14.34 6.57 10.20
N GLU A 23 -15.21 7.45 9.74
CA GLU A 23 -16.26 7.14 8.76
C GLU A 23 -15.62 6.76 7.42
N ASP A 24 -14.62 7.51 6.97
CA ASP A 24 -13.91 7.25 5.74
C ASP A 24 -13.17 5.90 5.79
N ILE A 25 -12.62 5.55 6.94
CA ILE A 25 -12.01 4.22 7.17
C ILE A 25 -13.05 3.10 6.99
N HIS A 26 -14.30 3.31 7.40
CA HIS A 26 -15.37 2.34 7.15
C HIS A 26 -15.68 2.23 5.65
N LEU A 27 -15.76 3.36 4.93
CA LEU A 27 -15.99 3.39 3.48
C LEU A 27 -14.84 2.72 2.72
N PHE A 28 -13.60 3.04 3.05
CA PHE A 28 -12.41 2.37 2.51
C PHE A 28 -12.46 0.85 2.72
N ARG A 29 -12.76 0.40 3.95
CA ARG A 29 -12.82 -1.04 4.26
C ARG A 29 -13.92 -1.76 3.50
N LYS A 30 -15.05 -1.09 3.30
CA LYS A 30 -16.14 -1.59 2.47
C LYS A 30 -15.67 -1.74 1.03
N GLU A 31 -15.08 -0.69 0.44
CA GLU A 31 -14.57 -0.72 -0.94
C GLU A 31 -13.52 -1.82 -1.14
N LEU A 32 -12.59 -1.96 -0.19
CA LEU A 32 -11.57 -3.03 -0.21
C LEU A 32 -12.21 -4.42 -0.17
N LYS A 33 -13.18 -4.64 0.71
CA LYS A 33 -13.90 -5.91 0.84
C LYS A 33 -14.67 -6.24 -0.44
N ASP A 34 -15.39 -5.26 -0.99
CA ASP A 34 -16.22 -5.45 -2.19
C ASP A 34 -15.34 -5.70 -3.42
N SER A 35 -14.19 -5.03 -3.52
CA SER A 35 -13.21 -5.25 -4.59
C SER A 35 -12.63 -6.67 -4.59
N LEU A 36 -12.48 -7.30 -3.44
CA LEU A 36 -11.91 -8.64 -3.30
C LEU A 36 -12.93 -9.78 -3.44
N GLN A 37 -14.21 -9.48 -3.55
CA GLN A 37 -15.25 -10.51 -3.76
C GLN A 37 -15.07 -11.23 -5.09
N SER A 38 -15.38 -12.54 -5.08
CA SER A 38 -15.29 -13.43 -6.24
C SER A 38 -16.36 -14.50 -6.17
N GLU A 39 -16.78 -15.00 -7.33
CA GLU A 39 -17.63 -16.20 -7.44
C GLU A 39 -16.86 -17.47 -7.04
N VAL A 40 -15.53 -17.43 -7.12
CA VAL A 40 -14.66 -18.55 -6.74
C VAL A 40 -14.54 -18.62 -5.22
N ARG A 41 -15.18 -19.61 -4.60
CA ARG A 41 -15.20 -19.80 -3.13
C ARG A 41 -13.81 -19.79 -2.49
N LEU A 42 -12.81 -20.39 -3.13
CA LEU A 42 -11.45 -20.46 -2.60
C LEU A 42 -10.82 -19.07 -2.49
N ILE A 43 -11.04 -18.17 -3.46
CA ILE A 43 -10.56 -16.80 -3.42
C ILE A 43 -11.13 -16.08 -2.19
N ASN A 44 -12.43 -16.22 -1.92
CA ASN A 44 -13.05 -15.59 -0.75
C ASN A 44 -12.48 -16.11 0.57
N ILE A 45 -12.13 -17.41 0.66
CA ILE A 45 -11.47 -17.99 1.83
C ILE A 45 -10.08 -17.37 2.04
N LEU A 46 -9.28 -17.25 0.97
CA LEU A 46 -7.95 -16.67 1.03
C LEU A 46 -8.00 -15.17 1.36
N ALA A 47 -8.89 -14.42 0.71
CA ALA A 47 -9.10 -13.01 0.98
C ALA A 47 -9.52 -12.77 2.45
N LYS A 48 -10.46 -13.57 2.97
CA LYS A 48 -10.86 -13.51 4.39
C LYS A 48 -9.67 -13.78 5.32
N TYR A 49 -8.86 -14.79 5.03
CA TYR A 49 -7.68 -15.13 5.83
C TYR A 49 -6.66 -13.97 5.85
N MET A 50 -6.49 -13.29 4.73
CA MET A 50 -5.60 -12.12 4.63
C MET A 50 -6.15 -10.92 5.39
N MET A 51 -7.45 -10.63 5.24
CA MET A 51 -8.09 -9.50 5.92
C MET A 51 -8.16 -9.68 7.45
N MET A 52 -8.18 -10.91 7.96
CA MET A 52 -8.10 -11.17 9.41
C MET A 52 -6.76 -10.73 10.02
N ARG A 53 -5.70 -10.65 9.22
CA ARG A 53 -4.36 -10.23 9.63
C ARG A 53 -4.20 -8.71 9.51
N ARG A 54 -5.04 -7.98 10.19
CA ARG A 54 -5.10 -6.52 10.09
C ARG A 54 -3.73 -5.87 10.19
N GLY A 55 -3.28 -5.31 9.08
CA GLY A 55 -2.20 -4.34 9.07
C GLY A 55 -2.63 -3.04 9.73
N LYS A 56 -1.69 -2.13 9.89
CA LYS A 56 -1.98 -0.77 10.37
C LYS A 56 -2.69 0.09 9.31
N HIS A 57 -2.78 -0.38 8.04
CA HIS A 57 -3.36 0.33 6.89
C HIS A 57 -2.83 1.77 6.74
N ILE A 58 -1.53 2.00 7.01
CA ILE A 58 -0.95 3.36 7.03
C ILE A 58 -1.08 4.00 5.65
N ARG A 59 -0.83 3.26 4.56
CA ARG A 59 -0.91 3.78 3.19
C ARG A 59 -2.31 4.24 2.80
N PRO A 60 -3.38 3.43 2.98
CA PRO A 60 -4.74 3.90 2.82
C PRO A 60 -5.09 5.13 3.66
N PHE A 61 -4.61 5.19 4.90
CA PHE A 61 -4.87 6.36 5.76
C PHE A 61 -4.17 7.61 5.23
N LEU A 62 -2.94 7.50 4.73
CA LEU A 62 -2.26 8.61 4.07
C LEU A 62 -3.03 9.08 2.84
N THR A 63 -3.53 8.16 2.01
CA THR A 63 -4.37 8.49 0.85
C THR A 63 -5.62 9.29 1.27
N ILE A 64 -6.30 8.86 2.33
CA ILE A 64 -7.49 9.54 2.85
C ILE A 64 -7.13 10.92 3.46
N PHE A 65 -6.06 11.00 4.25
CA PHE A 65 -5.60 12.28 4.82
C PHE A 65 -5.21 13.28 3.73
N SER A 66 -4.46 12.85 2.72
CA SER A 66 -4.08 13.71 1.60
C SER A 66 -5.29 14.18 0.80
N ALA A 67 -6.31 13.32 0.64
CA ALA A 67 -7.57 13.73 0.05
C ALA A 67 -8.25 14.85 0.87
N HIS A 68 -8.32 14.73 2.20
CA HIS A 68 -8.85 15.77 3.08
C HIS A 68 -8.06 17.08 3.06
N ILE A 69 -6.73 17.00 2.95
CA ILE A 69 -5.89 18.21 2.89
C ILE A 69 -6.17 19.01 1.61
N CYS A 70 -6.45 18.31 0.51
CA CYS A 70 -6.64 18.94 -0.80
C CYS A 70 -8.10 19.17 -1.19
N GLY A 71 -9.07 18.65 -0.40
CA GLY A 71 -10.49 18.83 -0.66
C GLY A 71 -11.36 17.85 0.13
N GLU A 72 -12.61 17.66 -0.29
CA GLU A 72 -13.52 16.70 0.32
C GLU A 72 -13.32 15.30 -0.32
N PRO A 73 -13.05 14.25 0.47
CA PRO A 73 -12.95 12.89 -0.04
C PRO A 73 -14.20 12.44 -0.78
N THR A 74 -14.00 11.68 -1.83
CA THR A 74 -15.06 11.16 -2.69
C THR A 74 -15.03 9.63 -2.72
N ALA A 75 -16.00 9.00 -3.39
CA ALA A 75 -15.97 7.57 -3.64
C ALA A 75 -14.67 7.12 -4.34
N ASN A 76 -14.08 8.00 -5.16
CA ASN A 76 -12.79 7.74 -5.80
C ASN A 76 -11.63 7.75 -4.80
N SER A 77 -11.68 8.56 -3.74
CA SER A 77 -10.66 8.58 -2.68
C SER A 77 -10.62 7.23 -1.94
N PHE A 78 -11.78 6.65 -1.62
CA PHE A 78 -11.86 5.35 -0.96
C PHE A 78 -11.46 4.20 -1.89
N ARG A 79 -11.79 4.30 -3.18
CA ARG A 79 -11.33 3.35 -4.21
C ARG A 79 -9.83 3.42 -4.41
N ALA A 80 -9.26 4.60 -4.43
CA ALA A 80 -7.82 4.83 -4.49
C ALA A 80 -7.09 4.24 -3.27
N ALA A 81 -7.62 4.47 -2.06
CA ALA A 81 -7.10 3.88 -0.83
C ALA A 81 -7.17 2.34 -0.84
N ALA A 82 -8.26 1.76 -1.34
CA ALA A 82 -8.39 0.31 -1.50
C ALA A 82 -7.42 -0.25 -2.53
N MET A 83 -7.22 0.45 -3.65
CA MET A 83 -6.28 0.09 -4.70
C MET A 83 -4.83 0.05 -4.19
N ILE A 84 -4.39 1.07 -3.47
CA ILE A 84 -3.06 1.13 -2.84
C ILE A 84 -2.84 -0.04 -1.87
N GLU A 85 -3.84 -0.35 -1.04
CA GLU A 85 -3.71 -1.48 -0.11
C GLU A 85 -3.67 -2.81 -0.85
N MET A 86 -4.46 -2.99 -1.91
CA MET A 86 -4.41 -4.19 -2.74
C MET A 86 -3.05 -4.36 -3.43
N LEU A 87 -2.50 -3.29 -4.01
CA LEU A 87 -1.15 -3.32 -4.59
C LEU A 87 -0.11 -3.72 -3.53
N HIS A 88 -0.14 -3.08 -2.35
CA HIS A 88 0.75 -3.42 -1.26
C HIS A 88 0.62 -4.88 -0.80
N VAL A 89 -0.61 -5.37 -0.66
CA VAL A 89 -0.85 -6.76 -0.23
C VAL A 89 -0.41 -7.76 -1.29
N ALA A 90 -0.61 -7.48 -2.57
CA ALA A 90 -0.13 -8.32 -3.67
C ALA A 90 1.39 -8.46 -3.65
N THR A 91 2.13 -7.34 -3.50
CA THR A 91 3.59 -7.38 -3.39
C THR A 91 4.05 -8.15 -2.17
N LEU A 92 3.39 -7.97 -1.00
CA LEU A 92 3.73 -8.73 0.20
C LEU A 92 3.54 -10.25 0.04
N ILE A 93 2.54 -10.69 -0.74
CA ILE A 93 2.32 -12.12 -1.01
C ILE A 93 3.43 -12.67 -1.90
N HIS A 94 3.82 -11.93 -2.93
CA HIS A 94 4.91 -12.31 -3.81
C HIS A 94 6.24 -12.32 -3.07
N ASP A 95 6.52 -11.30 -2.26
CA ASP A 95 7.72 -11.24 -1.40
C ASP A 95 7.77 -12.43 -0.43
N ASP A 96 6.65 -12.79 0.22
CA ASP A 96 6.60 -13.95 1.11
C ASP A 96 6.99 -15.26 0.41
N VAL A 97 6.71 -15.39 -0.90
CA VAL A 97 7.11 -16.57 -1.70
C VAL A 97 8.57 -16.48 -2.11
N VAL A 98 9.06 -15.31 -2.51
CA VAL A 98 10.46 -15.07 -2.92
C VAL A 98 11.40 -15.26 -1.73
N ASP A 99 11.03 -14.73 -0.56
CA ASP A 99 11.81 -14.80 0.69
C ASP A 99 11.63 -16.14 1.43
N GLU A 100 10.80 -17.06 0.93
CA GLU A 100 10.42 -18.31 1.60
C GLU A 100 9.95 -18.10 3.06
N ALA A 101 9.34 -16.95 3.33
CA ALA A 101 8.98 -16.52 4.66
C ALA A 101 7.81 -17.34 5.24
N ASN A 102 8.07 -18.16 6.25
CA ASN A 102 7.05 -19.02 6.87
C ASN A 102 6.03 -18.26 7.73
N LEU A 103 6.45 -17.15 8.33
CA LEU A 103 5.64 -16.33 9.24
C LEU A 103 5.71 -14.86 8.85
N ARG A 104 4.56 -14.17 8.95
CA ARG A 104 4.45 -12.72 8.86
C ARG A 104 3.57 -12.20 10.00
N ARG A 105 4.12 -11.31 10.84
CA ARG A 105 3.43 -10.75 12.02
C ARG A 105 2.84 -11.83 12.95
N GLY A 106 3.56 -12.95 13.15
CA GLY A 106 3.14 -14.05 14.01
C GLY A 106 2.15 -15.04 13.36
N TRP A 107 1.74 -14.83 12.12
CA TRP A 107 0.84 -15.72 11.39
C TRP A 107 1.56 -16.46 10.26
N ALA A 108 1.11 -17.70 9.96
CA ALA A 108 1.63 -18.44 8.83
C ALA A 108 1.36 -17.70 7.51
N THR A 109 2.33 -17.58 6.62
CA THR A 109 2.15 -16.97 5.28
C THR A 109 1.22 -17.82 4.40
N LEU A 110 0.74 -17.24 3.29
CA LEU A 110 -0.12 -17.99 2.37
C LEU A 110 0.62 -19.21 1.81
N HIS A 111 1.90 -19.05 1.40
CA HIS A 111 2.67 -20.13 0.81
C HIS A 111 2.92 -21.26 1.80
N LYS A 112 3.10 -20.96 3.08
CA LYS A 112 3.22 -21.98 4.13
C LYS A 112 1.95 -22.80 4.30
N LYS A 113 0.78 -22.16 4.16
CA LYS A 113 -0.52 -22.80 4.40
C LYS A 113 -1.10 -23.45 3.14
N TRP A 114 -0.95 -22.82 1.98
CA TRP A 114 -1.57 -23.25 0.71
C TRP A 114 -0.58 -23.47 -0.43
N LYS A 115 0.72 -23.51 -0.17
CA LYS A 115 1.83 -23.71 -1.12
C LYS A 115 2.04 -22.50 -2.08
N ASN A 116 3.22 -22.45 -2.70
CA ASN A 116 3.65 -21.35 -3.54
C ASN A 116 2.71 -21.08 -4.73
N LYS A 117 2.26 -22.13 -5.42
CA LYS A 117 1.39 -21.99 -6.60
C LYS A 117 0.14 -21.17 -6.31
N LEU A 118 -0.55 -21.45 -5.20
CA LEU A 118 -1.79 -20.75 -4.85
C LEU A 118 -1.50 -19.34 -4.33
N SER A 119 -0.36 -19.13 -3.66
CA SER A 119 0.06 -17.81 -3.20
C SER A 119 0.36 -16.87 -4.36
N VAL A 120 1.14 -17.32 -5.35
CA VAL A 120 1.41 -16.52 -6.56
C VAL A 120 0.11 -16.15 -7.26
N LEU A 121 -0.77 -17.14 -7.54
CA LEU A 121 -2.05 -16.88 -8.18
C LEU A 121 -2.95 -15.92 -7.39
N MET A 122 -2.90 -15.96 -6.06
CA MET A 122 -3.65 -15.03 -5.21
C MET A 122 -3.06 -13.61 -5.27
N GLY A 123 -1.73 -13.48 -5.30
CA GLY A 123 -1.05 -12.21 -5.53
C GLY A 123 -1.44 -11.59 -6.87
N ASP A 124 -1.40 -12.39 -7.95
CA ASP A 124 -1.81 -11.97 -9.30
C ASP A 124 -3.28 -11.56 -9.35
N TYR A 125 -4.17 -12.31 -8.66
CA TYR A 125 -5.58 -11.96 -8.57
C TYR A 125 -5.80 -10.60 -7.90
N ILE A 126 -5.12 -10.34 -6.77
CA ILE A 126 -5.25 -9.08 -6.04
C ILE A 126 -4.66 -7.92 -6.86
N LEU A 127 -3.53 -8.15 -7.54
CA LEU A 127 -2.95 -7.18 -8.46
C LEU A 127 -3.93 -6.84 -9.59
N SER A 128 -4.56 -7.83 -10.20
CA SER A 128 -5.58 -7.61 -11.23
C SER A 128 -6.78 -6.81 -10.72
N LYS A 129 -7.22 -7.04 -9.46
CA LYS A 129 -8.27 -6.23 -8.82
C LYS A 129 -7.83 -4.78 -8.58
N SER A 130 -6.54 -4.56 -8.23
CA SER A 130 -5.97 -3.22 -8.14
C SER A 130 -6.03 -2.51 -9.50
N LEU A 131 -5.62 -3.17 -10.58
CA LEU A 131 -5.70 -2.63 -11.95
C LEU A 131 -7.14 -2.29 -12.36
N ILE A 132 -8.11 -3.15 -12.06
CA ILE A 132 -9.54 -2.88 -12.34
C ILE A 132 -10.02 -1.62 -11.60
N ASN A 133 -9.63 -1.44 -10.33
CA ASN A 133 -10.00 -0.24 -9.59
C ASN A 133 -9.32 1.02 -10.14
N MET A 134 -8.08 0.90 -10.61
CA MET A 134 -7.35 1.99 -11.25
C MET A 134 -8.07 2.47 -12.54
N ILE A 135 -8.50 1.54 -13.39
CA ILE A 135 -9.27 1.86 -14.61
C ILE A 135 -10.61 2.55 -14.24
N LYS A 136 -11.25 2.14 -13.15
CA LYS A 136 -12.52 2.76 -12.69
C LYS A 136 -12.37 4.21 -12.23
N LEU A 137 -11.16 4.65 -11.87
CA LEU A 137 -10.88 6.06 -11.56
C LEU A 137 -10.93 6.95 -12.80
N LYS A 138 -10.77 6.37 -14.01
CA LYS A 138 -10.82 7.06 -15.31
C LYS A 138 -9.83 8.24 -15.40
N ASP A 139 -8.69 8.11 -14.77
CA ASP A 139 -7.63 9.11 -14.73
C ASP A 139 -6.31 8.48 -15.20
N PHE A 140 -5.77 8.97 -16.31
CA PHE A 140 -4.52 8.47 -16.89
C PHE A 140 -3.29 8.87 -16.08
N GLU A 141 -3.32 10.01 -15.37
CA GLU A 141 -2.22 10.43 -14.48
C GLU A 141 -2.11 9.47 -13.29
N VAL A 142 -3.25 8.99 -12.77
CA VAL A 142 -3.27 7.94 -11.74
C VAL A 142 -2.69 6.63 -12.27
N LEU A 143 -3.01 6.28 -13.52
CA LEU A 143 -2.47 5.07 -14.16
C LEU A 143 -0.94 5.17 -14.28
N GLU A 144 -0.42 6.31 -14.72
CA GLU A 144 1.02 6.59 -14.85
C GLU A 144 1.72 6.52 -13.48
N LEU A 145 1.20 7.22 -12.47
CA LEU A 145 1.73 7.23 -11.10
C LEU A 145 1.86 5.80 -10.53
N ILE A 146 0.78 5.03 -10.60
CA ILE A 146 0.73 3.71 -9.97
C ILE A 146 1.53 2.67 -10.75
N SER A 147 1.53 2.73 -12.08
CA SER A 147 2.34 1.83 -12.91
C SER A 147 3.84 2.09 -12.70
N GLY A 148 4.26 3.36 -12.65
CA GLY A 148 5.64 3.73 -12.35
C GLY A 148 6.04 3.34 -10.93
N THR A 149 5.13 3.47 -9.95
CA THR A 149 5.37 3.02 -8.58
C THR A 149 5.55 1.50 -8.50
N ALA A 150 4.71 0.73 -9.19
CA ALA A 150 4.82 -0.73 -9.22
C ALA A 150 6.13 -1.19 -9.89
N GLU A 151 6.55 -0.52 -10.97
CA GLU A 151 7.85 -0.74 -11.61
C GLU A 151 9.01 -0.44 -10.66
N GLN A 152 8.99 0.70 -9.97
CA GLN A 152 10.02 1.05 -8.99
C GLN A 152 10.12 0.02 -7.86
N MET A 153 8.99 -0.43 -7.32
CA MET A 153 8.97 -1.45 -6.26
C MET A 153 9.60 -2.76 -6.72
N SER A 154 9.21 -3.24 -7.91
CA SER A 154 9.75 -4.48 -8.47
C SER A 154 11.24 -4.37 -8.80
N SER A 155 11.66 -3.25 -9.40
CA SER A 155 13.07 -3.01 -9.70
C SER A 155 13.92 -2.87 -8.44
N GLY A 156 13.36 -2.28 -7.37
CA GLY A 156 14.02 -2.20 -6.06
C GLY A 156 14.24 -3.56 -5.43
N GLU A 157 13.27 -4.49 -5.53
CA GLU A 157 13.39 -5.87 -5.06
C GLU A 157 14.48 -6.64 -5.84
N ILE A 158 14.43 -6.57 -7.17
CA ILE A 158 15.44 -7.21 -8.03
C ILE A 158 16.84 -6.66 -7.74
N LEU A 159 16.96 -5.34 -7.54
CA LEU A 159 18.23 -4.71 -7.17
C LEU A 159 18.77 -5.24 -5.83
N GLN A 160 17.89 -5.40 -4.82
CA GLN A 160 18.24 -5.97 -3.53
C GLN A 160 18.78 -7.40 -3.68
N ILE A 161 18.11 -8.24 -4.47
CA ILE A 161 18.52 -9.63 -4.74
C ILE A 161 19.87 -9.65 -5.47
N GLU A 162 20.05 -8.87 -6.55
CA GLU A 162 21.29 -8.78 -7.30
C GLU A 162 22.49 -8.44 -6.40
N LYS A 163 22.32 -7.48 -5.50
CA LYS A 163 23.39 -7.01 -4.62
C LYS A 163 23.69 -7.97 -3.47
N ASN A 164 22.70 -8.70 -2.99
CA ASN A 164 22.90 -9.79 -2.03
C ASN A 164 23.83 -10.88 -2.62
N PHE A 165 23.65 -11.24 -3.89
CA PHE A 165 24.54 -12.17 -4.58
C PHE A 165 25.99 -11.66 -4.67
N ARG A 166 26.19 -10.35 -4.89
CA ARG A 166 27.51 -9.74 -5.03
C ARG A 166 28.17 -9.39 -3.70
N LYS A 167 27.49 -9.57 -2.56
CA LYS A 167 27.92 -9.17 -1.20
C LYS A 167 28.42 -7.71 -1.13
N SER A 168 27.88 -6.85 -2.01
CA SER A 168 28.25 -5.45 -2.13
C SER A 168 27.20 -4.57 -1.47
N VAL A 169 27.50 -4.05 -0.29
CA VAL A 169 26.61 -3.15 0.43
C VAL A 169 27.28 -1.78 0.54
N SER A 170 26.60 -0.73 0.06
CA SER A 170 26.98 0.66 0.28
C SER A 170 25.79 1.44 0.81
N GLU A 171 26.05 2.54 1.53
CA GLU A 171 25.00 3.41 2.03
C GLU A 171 24.11 3.95 0.88
N LYS A 172 24.70 4.36 -0.22
CA LYS A 172 23.98 4.80 -1.42
C LYS A 172 23.03 3.71 -1.93
N LEU A 173 23.51 2.46 -2.00
CA LEU A 173 22.68 1.33 -2.43
C LEU A 173 21.52 1.08 -1.46
N TYR A 174 21.79 1.15 -0.16
CA TYR A 174 20.74 1.01 0.86
C TYR A 174 19.62 2.04 0.65
N TYR A 175 19.99 3.32 0.48
CA TYR A 175 18.99 4.38 0.23
C TYR A 175 18.26 4.19 -1.10
N ASP A 176 18.91 3.73 -2.16
CA ASP A 176 18.27 3.46 -3.46
C ASP A 176 17.23 2.33 -3.33
N VAL A 177 17.58 1.23 -2.65
CA VAL A 177 16.66 0.11 -2.42
C VAL A 177 15.45 0.54 -1.58
N ILE A 178 15.64 1.20 -0.43
CA ILE A 178 14.50 1.59 0.42
C ILE A 178 13.64 2.68 -0.22
N SER A 179 14.24 3.56 -1.02
CA SER A 179 13.50 4.55 -1.79
C SER A 179 12.55 3.88 -2.78
N ARG A 180 13.06 2.96 -3.59
CA ARG A 180 12.28 2.23 -4.59
C ARG A 180 11.26 1.26 -3.96
N LYS A 181 11.73 0.38 -3.07
CA LYS A 181 10.90 -0.70 -2.50
C LYS A 181 9.85 -0.19 -1.52
N THR A 182 10.15 0.85 -0.75
CA THR A 182 9.33 1.27 0.39
C THR A 182 8.78 2.69 0.23
N ALA A 183 9.63 3.69 0.01
CA ALA A 183 9.22 5.08 0.02
C ALA A 183 8.34 5.44 -1.18
N SER A 184 8.57 4.85 -2.35
CA SER A 184 7.79 5.08 -3.56
C SER A 184 6.28 4.90 -3.35
N LEU A 185 5.87 3.80 -2.69
CA LEU A 185 4.46 3.54 -2.44
C LEU A 185 3.86 4.45 -1.35
N PHE A 186 4.68 4.96 -0.40
CA PHE A 186 4.24 5.97 0.55
C PHE A 186 3.98 7.30 -0.15
N SER A 187 4.93 7.75 -0.99
CA SER A 187 4.78 8.95 -1.80
C SER A 187 3.55 8.85 -2.71
N ALA A 188 3.44 7.76 -3.48
CA ALA A 188 2.29 7.52 -4.33
C ALA A 188 0.95 7.49 -3.57
N SER A 189 0.94 7.02 -2.31
CA SER A 189 -0.28 7.04 -1.48
C SER A 189 -0.74 8.46 -1.18
N CYS A 190 0.19 9.37 -0.89
CA CYS A 190 -0.13 10.77 -0.62
C CYS A 190 -0.57 11.50 -1.89
N GLU A 191 0.22 11.41 -2.96
CA GLU A 191 -0.10 12.03 -4.25
C GLU A 191 -1.44 11.54 -4.80
N LEU A 192 -1.69 10.23 -4.78
CA LEU A 192 -2.96 9.63 -5.21
C LEU A 192 -4.17 10.19 -4.45
N GLY A 193 -4.04 10.39 -3.13
CA GLY A 193 -5.10 10.99 -2.32
C GLY A 193 -5.47 12.38 -2.83
N SER A 194 -4.49 13.25 -3.08
CA SER A 194 -4.72 14.58 -3.62
C SER A 194 -5.33 14.56 -5.02
N MET A 195 -4.90 13.62 -5.88
CA MET A 195 -5.43 13.48 -7.24
C MET A 195 -6.93 13.18 -7.28
N THR A 196 -7.50 12.61 -6.21
CA THR A 196 -8.93 12.30 -6.14
C THR A 196 -9.81 13.50 -5.75
N THR A 197 -9.22 14.61 -5.33
CA THR A 197 -9.95 15.77 -4.78
C THR A 197 -9.58 17.10 -5.41
N THR A 198 -8.38 17.22 -6.02
CA THR A 198 -7.94 18.45 -6.68
C THR A 198 -7.36 18.21 -8.06
N ASN A 199 -7.58 19.17 -8.98
CA ASN A 199 -6.92 19.22 -10.29
C ASN A 199 -5.74 20.21 -10.29
N ILE A 200 -5.41 20.84 -9.16
CA ILE A 200 -4.32 21.80 -9.06
C ILE A 200 -3.01 21.01 -8.96
N LEU A 201 -2.21 21.05 -10.02
CA LEU A 201 -0.95 20.30 -10.13
C LEU A 201 0.04 20.63 -9.00
N LYS A 202 0.06 21.88 -8.53
CA LYS A 202 0.92 22.31 -7.40
C LYS A 202 0.57 21.57 -6.13
N ASP A 203 -0.73 21.41 -5.83
CA ASP A 203 -1.20 20.72 -4.62
C ASP A 203 -0.90 19.22 -4.71
N ARG A 204 -1.12 18.61 -5.89
CA ARG A 204 -0.78 17.20 -6.14
C ARG A 204 0.70 16.90 -5.90
N LYS A 205 1.59 17.76 -6.39
CA LYS A 205 3.05 17.59 -6.24
C LYS A 205 3.59 17.95 -4.86
N ALA A 206 2.82 18.63 -4.02
CA ALA A 206 3.21 18.99 -2.66
C ALA A 206 2.94 17.85 -1.67
N MET A 207 2.12 16.87 -2.06
CA MET A 207 1.79 15.68 -1.28
C MET A 207 2.75 14.52 -1.57
#